data_0586fe6ccac21aa883f4961c2ff1d957
#
_entry.id   0586fe6ccac21aa883f4961c2ff1d957
#
_cell.length_a   1.000
_cell.length_b   1.000
_cell.length_c   1.000
_cell.angle_alpha   90.00
_cell.angle_beta   90.00
_cell.angle_gamma   90.00
#
_symmetry.space_group_name_H-M   'P 1'
#
loop_
_entity.id
_entity.type
_entity.pdbx_description
1 polymer ?
#
loop_
_entity_poly.entity_id
_entity_poly.type
_entity_poly.pdbx_seq_one_letter_code
_entity_poly.pdbx_strand_id
1 'polypeptide(L)'
;ATSSGMAATLSVVMSLLQSGDHILCSTDVFGSTRVMLNNYIVKFGIQVSYVSLTDLDAWQQAIQPNTKMLFCESPSNPMSEIADLEVLAALSKQAGALFVVDNCFCTPVLQKPLQWGADIVVHSATKYLDGQGRCLGGAVVGNSELMEKVVGFLRAAGPTMSPFNAWVFLKGLETLRIRMQAHSSNAAELATWLKDHPKV
;
A
#
# COMPACT_ATOMS: atom_id res chain seq x y z
N ALA A 1 -0.91 0.86 14.12
CA ALA A 1 -2.30 0.94 13.66
C ALA A 1 -2.74 2.39 13.50
N THR A 2 -3.48 2.69 12.44
CA THR A 2 -3.90 4.05 12.05
C THR A 2 -5.42 4.14 11.90
N SER A 3 -5.96 5.36 11.89
CA SER A 3 -7.42 5.60 11.80
C SER A 3 -8.04 5.18 10.46
N SER A 4 -7.23 5.07 9.39
CA SER A 4 -7.65 4.63 8.05
C SER A 4 -6.46 4.20 7.22
N GLY A 5 -6.70 3.57 6.05
CA GLY A 5 -5.64 3.29 5.07
C GLY A 5 -4.95 4.57 4.57
N MET A 6 -5.70 5.64 4.33
CA MET A 6 -5.11 6.93 3.94
C MET A 6 -4.25 7.53 5.06
N ALA A 7 -4.64 7.37 6.32
CA ALA A 7 -3.83 7.77 7.46
C ALA A 7 -2.54 6.93 7.58
N ALA A 8 -2.58 5.65 7.17
CA ALA A 8 -1.39 4.81 7.09
C ALA A 8 -0.40 5.35 6.05
N THR A 9 -0.86 5.60 4.82
CA THR A 9 -0.02 6.15 3.75
C THR A 9 0.52 7.54 4.11
N LEU A 10 -0.33 8.44 4.65
CA LEU A 10 0.11 9.76 5.11
C LEU A 10 1.19 9.65 6.19
N SER A 11 0.99 8.76 7.16
CA SER A 11 1.96 8.58 8.25
C SER A 11 3.32 8.10 7.75
N VAL A 12 3.34 7.19 6.77
CA VAL A 12 4.60 6.73 6.13
C VAL A 12 5.30 7.89 5.45
N VAL A 13 4.60 8.64 4.60
CA VAL A 13 5.19 9.76 3.86
C VAL A 13 5.72 10.84 4.81
N MET A 14 4.90 11.30 5.75
CA MET A 14 5.24 12.41 6.63
C MET A 14 6.26 12.08 7.72
N SER A 15 6.43 10.80 8.07
CA SER A 15 7.42 10.39 9.07
C SER A 15 8.80 10.07 8.49
N LEU A 16 8.88 9.79 7.18
CA LEU A 16 10.08 9.23 6.57
C LEU A 16 10.69 10.14 5.49
N LEU A 17 9.93 11.12 5.00
CA LEU A 17 10.38 12.05 3.96
C LEU A 17 10.39 13.49 4.47
N GLN A 18 11.20 14.30 3.80
CA GLN A 18 11.35 15.74 4.08
C GLN A 18 11.25 16.55 2.80
N SER A 19 11.21 17.87 2.95
CA SER A 19 11.24 18.79 1.81
C SER A 19 12.46 18.55 0.92
N GLY A 20 12.25 18.49 -0.39
CA GLY A 20 13.26 18.16 -1.40
C GLY A 20 13.34 16.69 -1.77
N ASP A 21 12.78 15.77 -0.97
CA ASP A 21 12.73 14.36 -1.31
C ASP A 21 11.74 14.08 -2.45
N HIS A 22 11.99 13.00 -3.20
CA HIS A 22 11.17 12.59 -4.32
C HIS A 22 10.53 11.21 -4.05
N ILE A 23 9.25 11.12 -4.38
CA ILE A 23 8.46 9.88 -4.43
C ILE A 23 8.28 9.49 -5.89
N LEU A 24 8.70 8.28 -6.26
CA LEU A 24 8.33 7.65 -7.52
C LEU A 24 7.17 6.69 -7.26
N CYS A 25 6.01 6.97 -7.84
CA CYS A 25 4.76 6.28 -7.56
C CYS A 25 4.21 5.60 -8.82
N SER A 26 3.56 4.43 -8.69
CA SER A 26 2.83 3.89 -9.83
C SER A 26 1.60 4.75 -10.15
N THR A 27 1.24 4.83 -11.45
CA THR A 27 0.01 5.50 -11.90
C THR A 27 -1.24 4.83 -11.37
N ASP A 28 -1.16 3.56 -11.08
CA ASP A 28 -2.28 2.66 -10.83
C ASP A 28 -2.44 2.37 -9.34
N VAL A 29 -2.44 3.45 -8.55
CA VAL A 29 -2.75 3.44 -7.12
C VAL A 29 -4.15 4.02 -6.86
N PHE A 30 -4.71 3.71 -5.71
CA PHE A 30 -6.00 4.24 -5.28
C PHE A 30 -6.09 5.76 -5.50
N GLY A 31 -7.17 6.22 -6.13
CA GLY A 31 -7.33 7.61 -6.56
C GLY A 31 -7.10 8.64 -5.45
N SER A 32 -7.53 8.35 -4.21
CA SER A 32 -7.26 9.25 -3.08
C SER A 32 -5.78 9.32 -2.69
N THR A 33 -4.99 8.29 -2.96
CA THR A 33 -3.53 8.33 -2.78
C THR A 33 -2.92 9.35 -3.74
N ARG A 34 -3.32 9.34 -5.02
CA ARG A 34 -2.88 10.36 -6.00
C ARG A 34 -3.33 11.76 -5.60
N VAL A 35 -4.59 11.91 -5.17
CA VAL A 35 -5.10 13.22 -4.68
C VAL A 35 -4.28 13.70 -3.49
N MET A 36 -3.98 12.83 -2.53
CA MET A 36 -3.16 13.16 -1.37
C MET A 36 -1.76 13.60 -1.79
N LEU A 37 -1.08 12.84 -2.64
CA LEU A 37 0.26 13.14 -3.09
C LEU A 37 0.30 14.48 -3.87
N ASN A 38 -0.59 14.68 -4.84
CA ASN A 38 -0.58 15.82 -5.74
C ASN A 38 -1.08 17.12 -5.11
N ASN A 39 -2.03 17.06 -4.18
CA ASN A 39 -2.71 18.26 -3.67
C ASN A 39 -2.25 18.65 -2.27
N TYR A 40 -1.68 17.73 -1.52
CA TYR A 40 -1.31 17.97 -0.13
C TYR A 40 0.18 17.76 0.13
N ILE A 41 0.74 16.62 -0.24
CA ILE A 41 2.14 16.28 0.05
C ILE A 41 3.12 17.22 -0.67
N VAL A 42 2.83 17.59 -1.91
CA VAL A 42 3.67 18.55 -2.67
C VAL A 42 3.78 19.92 -1.99
N LYS A 43 2.79 20.30 -1.16
CA LYS A 43 2.85 21.58 -0.40
C LYS A 43 3.92 21.58 0.68
N PHE A 44 4.41 20.42 1.09
CA PHE A 44 5.51 20.25 2.04
C PHE A 44 6.88 20.15 1.33
N GLY A 45 6.92 20.45 0.02
CA GLY A 45 8.15 20.43 -0.76
C GLY A 45 8.62 19.05 -1.20
N ILE A 46 7.80 18.02 -1.03
CA ILE A 46 8.08 16.67 -1.52
C ILE A 46 7.67 16.59 -2.99
N GLN A 47 8.56 16.08 -3.84
CA GLN A 47 8.33 15.93 -5.26
C GLN A 47 7.70 14.57 -5.55
N VAL A 48 6.83 14.48 -6.57
CA VAL A 48 6.17 13.24 -6.94
C VAL A 48 6.16 13.08 -8.44
N SER A 49 6.59 11.92 -8.93
CA SER A 49 6.38 11.51 -10.32
C SER A 49 5.75 10.13 -10.42
N TYR A 50 5.20 9.85 -11.59
CA TYR A 50 4.39 8.65 -11.82
C TYR A 50 4.88 7.86 -13.02
N VAL A 51 4.84 6.53 -12.89
CA VAL A 51 5.15 5.58 -13.97
C VAL A 51 4.11 4.46 -13.98
N SER A 52 3.93 3.79 -15.11
CA SER A 52 3.06 2.61 -15.18
C SER A 52 3.58 1.51 -14.24
N LEU A 53 2.67 0.81 -13.55
CA LEU A 53 3.02 -0.24 -12.59
C LEU A 53 3.90 -1.33 -13.20
N THR A 54 3.63 -1.70 -14.44
CA THR A 54 4.26 -2.84 -15.12
C THR A 54 5.44 -2.46 -16.02
N ASP A 55 5.70 -1.17 -16.23
CA ASP A 55 6.81 -0.69 -17.06
C ASP A 55 8.09 -0.52 -16.20
N LEU A 56 8.83 -1.61 -16.04
CA LEU A 56 10.05 -1.64 -15.20
C LEU A 56 11.16 -0.74 -15.75
N ASP A 57 11.25 -0.53 -17.05
CA ASP A 57 12.22 0.39 -17.67
C ASP A 57 11.87 1.84 -17.31
N ALA A 58 10.59 2.21 -17.33
CA ALA A 58 10.15 3.53 -16.89
C ALA A 58 10.44 3.76 -15.40
N TRP A 59 10.27 2.75 -14.53
CA TRP A 59 10.67 2.85 -13.13
C TRP A 59 12.14 3.18 -13.00
N GLN A 60 13.02 2.44 -13.68
CA GLN A 60 14.46 2.66 -13.62
C GLN A 60 14.88 4.05 -14.13
N GLN A 61 14.29 4.50 -15.25
CA GLN A 61 14.62 5.79 -15.87
C GLN A 61 14.10 7.00 -15.06
N ALA A 62 13.02 6.84 -14.32
CA ALA A 62 12.41 7.91 -13.55
C ALA A 62 13.04 8.11 -12.15
N ILE A 63 13.94 7.24 -11.72
CA ILE A 63 14.70 7.41 -10.47
C ILE A 63 15.59 8.66 -10.58
N GLN A 64 15.49 9.52 -9.58
CA GLN A 64 16.25 10.77 -9.46
C GLN A 64 17.24 10.68 -8.29
N PRO A 65 18.28 11.53 -8.23
CA PRO A 65 19.25 11.53 -7.12
C PRO A 65 18.61 11.74 -5.74
N ASN A 66 17.47 12.45 -5.69
CA ASN A 66 16.69 12.72 -4.50
C ASN A 66 15.49 11.76 -4.32
N THR A 67 15.38 10.69 -5.11
CA THR A 67 14.35 9.67 -4.89
C THR A 67 14.61 8.95 -3.56
N LYS A 68 13.64 9.01 -2.65
CA LYS A 68 13.70 8.40 -1.32
C LYS A 68 12.61 7.36 -1.10
N MET A 69 11.63 7.29 -2.00
CA MET A 69 10.55 6.33 -1.89
C MET A 69 10.09 5.87 -3.28
N LEU A 70 9.97 4.57 -3.48
CA LEU A 70 9.17 3.93 -4.51
C LEU A 70 7.87 3.46 -3.86
N PHE A 71 6.73 3.84 -4.44
CA PHE A 71 5.40 3.50 -3.91
C PHE A 71 4.56 2.83 -5.00
N CYS A 72 4.02 1.65 -4.71
CA CYS A 72 3.05 0.99 -5.58
C CYS A 72 1.90 0.35 -4.81
N GLU A 73 0.80 0.09 -5.50
CA GLU A 73 -0.31 -0.76 -5.05
C GLU A 73 -0.36 -2.01 -5.92
N SER A 74 -0.34 -3.19 -5.31
CA SER A 74 -0.40 -4.46 -6.05
C SER A 74 -1.23 -5.50 -5.28
N PRO A 75 -2.30 -6.03 -5.93
CA PRO A 75 -2.86 -5.67 -7.24
C PRO A 75 -3.31 -4.20 -7.30
N SER A 76 -3.20 -3.58 -8.49
CA SER A 76 -3.57 -2.18 -8.68
C SER A 76 -5.09 -1.94 -8.65
N ASN A 77 -5.49 -0.70 -8.39
CA ASN A 77 -6.90 -0.29 -8.38
C ASN A 77 -7.16 0.76 -9.48
N PRO A 78 -8.04 0.49 -10.47
CA PRO A 78 -9.01 -0.61 -10.55
C PRO A 78 -8.59 -1.80 -11.42
N MET A 79 -7.45 -1.75 -12.10
CA MET A 79 -7.12 -2.66 -13.21
C MET A 79 -6.64 -4.04 -12.74
N SER A 80 -6.35 -4.22 -11.45
CA SER A 80 -5.83 -5.48 -10.88
C SER A 80 -4.50 -5.94 -11.50
N GLU A 81 -3.70 -5.03 -12.02
CA GLU A 81 -2.35 -5.32 -12.50
C GLU A 81 -1.44 -5.72 -11.34
N ILE A 82 -0.51 -6.61 -11.62
CA ILE A 82 0.40 -7.16 -10.62
C ILE A 82 1.80 -6.59 -10.83
N ALA A 83 2.38 -6.02 -9.78
CA ALA A 83 3.75 -5.54 -9.78
C ALA A 83 4.75 -6.69 -9.66
N ASP A 84 5.89 -6.57 -10.33
CA ASP A 84 7.07 -7.38 -10.00
C ASP A 84 7.76 -6.77 -8.77
N LEU A 85 7.37 -7.27 -7.59
CA LEU A 85 7.83 -6.72 -6.32
C LEU A 85 9.34 -6.95 -6.10
N GLU A 86 9.91 -8.05 -6.60
CA GLU A 86 11.35 -8.36 -6.45
C GLU A 86 12.19 -7.36 -7.25
N VAL A 87 11.78 -7.07 -8.49
CA VAL A 87 12.49 -6.11 -9.34
C VAL A 87 12.38 -4.70 -8.75
N LEU A 88 11.18 -4.28 -8.32
CA LEU A 88 11.00 -2.96 -7.71
C LEU A 88 11.78 -2.81 -6.40
N ALA A 89 11.86 -3.86 -5.58
CA ALA A 89 12.70 -3.88 -4.39
C ALA A 89 14.19 -3.75 -4.72
N ALA A 90 14.66 -4.41 -5.78
CA ALA A 90 16.04 -4.28 -6.23
C ALA A 90 16.35 -2.85 -6.72
N LEU A 91 15.45 -2.24 -7.50
CA LEU A 91 15.57 -0.86 -7.98
C LEU A 91 15.60 0.14 -6.82
N SER A 92 14.69 -0.01 -5.84
CA SER A 92 14.66 0.88 -4.68
C SER A 92 15.94 0.80 -3.86
N LYS A 93 16.46 -0.41 -3.65
CA LYS A 93 17.71 -0.64 -2.94
C LYS A 93 18.91 -0.01 -3.66
N GLN A 94 18.98 -0.13 -4.98
CA GLN A 94 20.03 0.51 -5.80
C GLN A 94 19.98 2.04 -5.72
N ALA A 95 18.76 2.59 -5.65
CA ALA A 95 18.54 4.02 -5.51
C ALA A 95 18.77 4.55 -4.08
N GLY A 96 18.96 3.70 -3.08
CA GLY A 96 18.99 4.07 -1.68
C GLY A 96 17.65 4.64 -1.20
N ALA A 97 16.55 4.16 -1.77
CA ALA A 97 15.19 4.57 -1.49
C ALA A 97 14.41 3.47 -0.75
N LEU A 98 13.36 3.83 -0.04
CA LEU A 98 12.43 2.90 0.59
C LEU A 98 11.44 2.34 -0.44
N PHE A 99 11.14 1.06 -0.37
CA PHE A 99 10.08 0.44 -1.15
C PHE A 99 8.83 0.23 -0.30
N VAL A 100 7.75 0.91 -0.67
CA VAL A 100 6.46 0.89 0.03
C VAL A 100 5.40 0.26 -0.85
N VAL A 101 4.71 -0.76 -0.34
CA VAL A 101 3.65 -1.47 -1.06
C VAL A 101 2.32 -1.31 -0.33
N ASP A 102 1.31 -0.78 -1.02
CA ASP A 102 -0.08 -0.91 -0.57
C ASP A 102 -0.59 -2.31 -0.93
N ASN A 103 -0.80 -3.12 0.11
CA ASN A 103 -1.21 -4.52 0.02
C ASN A 103 -2.68 -4.73 0.43
N CYS A 104 -3.51 -3.73 0.17
CA CYS A 104 -4.88 -3.69 0.65
C CYS A 104 -5.71 -4.89 0.18
N PHE A 105 -5.63 -5.23 -1.12
CA PHE A 105 -6.46 -6.30 -1.71
C PHE A 105 -5.97 -7.70 -1.37
N CYS A 106 -4.67 -7.95 -1.44
CA CYS A 106 -4.14 -9.29 -1.18
C CYS A 106 -4.17 -9.67 0.29
N THR A 107 -4.07 -8.70 1.20
CA THR A 107 -3.88 -8.97 2.62
C THR A 107 -2.60 -9.81 2.89
N PRO A 108 -2.15 -10.01 4.12
CA PRO A 108 -1.00 -10.88 4.39
C PRO A 108 -1.26 -12.37 4.14
N VAL A 109 -2.49 -12.75 3.77
CA VAL A 109 -2.83 -14.15 3.43
C VAL A 109 -2.37 -14.50 2.03
N LEU A 110 -2.61 -13.62 1.04
CA LEU A 110 -2.31 -13.91 -0.37
C LEU A 110 -0.96 -13.34 -0.81
N GLN A 111 -0.52 -12.22 -0.23
CA GLN A 111 0.75 -11.58 -0.59
C GLN A 111 1.45 -11.03 0.65
N LYS A 112 2.77 -11.25 0.74
CA LYS A 112 3.63 -10.78 1.84
C LYS A 112 4.79 -9.96 1.29
N PRO A 113 4.59 -8.68 0.94
CA PRO A 113 5.60 -7.89 0.23
C PRO A 113 6.95 -7.77 0.96
N LEU A 114 6.96 -7.82 2.31
CA LEU A 114 8.21 -7.81 3.07
C LEU A 114 9.13 -9.01 2.74
N GLN A 115 8.56 -10.16 2.38
CA GLN A 115 9.34 -11.35 1.98
C GLN A 115 9.96 -11.17 0.58
N TRP A 116 9.48 -10.21 -0.18
CA TRP A 116 9.90 -9.90 -1.55
C TRP A 116 10.71 -8.60 -1.61
N GLY A 117 11.16 -8.12 -0.45
CA GLY A 117 12.09 -7.00 -0.33
C GLY A 117 11.45 -5.63 -0.13
N ALA A 118 10.14 -5.52 0.07
CA ALA A 118 9.54 -4.26 0.49
C ALA A 118 10.02 -3.88 1.90
N ASP A 119 10.26 -2.60 2.14
CA ASP A 119 10.63 -2.07 3.46
C ASP A 119 9.40 -1.83 4.33
N ILE A 120 8.31 -1.38 3.69
CA ILE A 120 7.06 -1.04 4.35
C ILE A 120 5.87 -1.57 3.55
N VAL A 121 4.90 -2.08 4.28
CA VAL A 121 3.59 -2.46 3.74
C VAL A 121 2.51 -1.63 4.42
N VAL A 122 1.63 -1.04 3.63
CA VAL A 122 0.42 -0.38 4.14
C VAL A 122 -0.83 -1.20 3.83
N HIS A 123 -1.80 -1.11 4.70
CA HIS A 123 -3.10 -1.75 4.55
C HIS A 123 -4.23 -0.78 4.88
N SER A 124 -5.25 -0.76 4.05
CA SER A 124 -6.57 -0.30 4.48
C SER A 124 -7.26 -1.45 5.21
N ALA A 125 -7.24 -1.42 6.55
CA ALA A 125 -7.90 -2.44 7.36
C ALA A 125 -9.43 -2.43 7.16
N THR A 126 -9.98 -1.31 6.71
CA THR A 126 -11.39 -1.11 6.30
C THR A 126 -11.90 -2.18 5.33
N LYS A 127 -11.00 -2.75 4.50
CA LYS A 127 -11.36 -3.73 3.46
C LYS A 127 -11.37 -5.14 4.05
N TYR A 128 -10.54 -6.03 3.58
CA TYR A 128 -10.57 -7.46 3.93
C TYR A 128 -10.09 -7.77 5.35
N LEU A 129 -9.30 -6.89 6.01
CA LEU A 129 -8.90 -7.14 7.39
C LEU A 129 -10.11 -7.10 8.34
N ASP A 130 -11.04 -6.16 8.14
CA ASP A 130 -12.37 -6.21 8.76
C ASP A 130 -13.25 -7.24 8.06
N GLY A 131 -13.38 -7.14 6.75
CA GLY A 131 -14.12 -8.05 5.88
C GLY A 131 -15.64 -7.92 5.90
N GLN A 132 -16.19 -6.99 6.67
CA GLN A 132 -17.63 -6.79 6.82
C GLN A 132 -18.07 -5.32 6.70
N GLY A 133 -17.13 -4.39 6.44
CA GLY A 133 -17.43 -2.96 6.29
C GLY A 133 -17.94 -2.29 7.56
N ARG A 134 -17.51 -2.77 8.74
CA ARG A 134 -18.01 -2.30 10.04
C ARG A 134 -17.32 -1.02 10.53
N CYS A 135 -16.04 -0.84 10.19
CA CYS A 135 -15.26 0.30 10.68
C CYS A 135 -14.09 0.66 9.77
N LEU A 136 -13.59 1.88 9.95
CA LEU A 136 -12.40 2.38 9.28
C LEU A 136 -11.14 2.05 10.09
N GLY A 137 -10.07 1.73 9.39
CA GLY A 137 -8.76 1.55 9.99
C GLY A 137 -7.67 1.31 8.96
N GLY A 138 -6.44 1.38 9.41
CA GLY A 138 -5.26 1.11 8.62
C GLY A 138 -4.14 0.49 9.45
N ALA A 139 -3.18 -0.07 8.75
CA ALA A 139 -1.98 -0.61 9.37
C ALA A 139 -0.74 -0.27 8.53
N VAL A 140 0.35 -0.01 9.21
CA VAL A 140 1.70 0.10 8.63
C VAL A 140 2.54 -1.00 9.24
N VAL A 141 3.24 -1.75 8.41
CA VAL A 141 4.11 -2.85 8.81
C VAL A 141 5.49 -2.65 8.18
N GLY A 142 6.53 -2.81 8.97
CA GLY A 142 7.92 -2.68 8.55
C GLY A 142 8.86 -3.09 9.69
N ASN A 143 10.15 -2.86 9.53
CA ASN A 143 11.12 -3.11 10.59
C ASN A 143 10.97 -2.12 11.76
N SER A 144 11.57 -2.43 12.91
CA SER A 144 11.42 -1.64 14.14
C SER A 144 11.89 -0.20 13.97
N GLU A 145 13.01 0.03 13.29
CA GLU A 145 13.58 1.38 13.10
C GLU A 145 12.61 2.30 12.34
N LEU A 146 12.06 1.81 11.22
CA LEU A 146 11.08 2.56 10.44
C LEU A 146 9.78 2.76 11.23
N MET A 147 9.35 1.73 11.97
CA MET A 147 8.11 1.81 12.74
C MET A 147 8.23 2.76 13.94
N GLU A 148 9.39 2.94 14.53
CA GLU A 148 9.61 3.96 15.57
C GLU A 148 9.34 5.37 15.04
N LYS A 149 9.82 5.69 13.84
CA LYS A 149 9.56 6.98 13.17
C LYS A 149 8.06 7.18 12.89
N VAL A 150 7.41 6.14 12.33
CA VAL A 150 5.96 6.16 12.06
C VAL A 150 5.16 6.33 13.35
N VAL A 151 5.51 5.62 14.42
CA VAL A 151 4.85 5.75 15.74
C VAL A 151 5.08 7.13 16.34
N GLY A 152 6.28 7.71 16.16
CA GLY A 152 6.57 9.09 16.55
C GLY A 152 5.61 10.09 15.90
N PHE A 153 5.41 9.96 14.58
CA PHE A 153 4.45 10.79 13.86
C PHE A 153 3.01 10.56 14.33
N LEU A 154 2.59 9.30 14.53
CA LEU A 154 1.25 8.98 15.02
C LEU A 154 0.96 9.64 16.38
N ARG A 155 1.94 9.66 17.30
CA ARG A 155 1.81 10.31 18.60
C ARG A 155 1.70 11.83 18.50
N ALA A 156 2.44 12.44 17.57
CA ALA A 156 2.45 13.89 17.39
C ALA A 156 1.23 14.41 16.63
N ALA A 157 0.81 13.70 15.56
CA ALA A 157 -0.24 14.15 14.65
C ALA A 157 -1.63 13.54 14.93
N GLY A 158 -1.69 12.46 15.70
CA GLY A 158 -2.93 11.88 16.21
C GLY A 158 -3.76 10.99 15.27
N PRO A 159 -3.30 10.52 14.07
CA PRO A 159 -4.12 9.67 13.20
C PRO A 159 -4.15 8.20 13.65
N THR A 160 -4.38 7.97 14.94
CA THR A 160 -4.39 6.66 15.60
C THR A 160 -5.73 5.97 15.48
N MET A 161 -5.72 4.63 15.52
CA MET A 161 -6.93 3.81 15.53
C MET A 161 -7.61 3.89 16.90
N SER A 162 -8.95 3.95 16.92
CA SER A 162 -9.70 3.87 18.19
C SER A 162 -9.60 2.45 18.77
N PRO A 163 -9.65 2.30 20.10
CA PRO A 163 -9.62 0.99 20.75
C PRO A 163 -10.78 0.08 20.31
N PHE A 164 -11.98 0.65 20.09
CA PHE A 164 -13.14 -0.10 19.60
C PHE A 164 -12.87 -0.69 18.21
N ASN A 165 -12.38 0.13 17.26
CA ASN A 165 -12.05 -0.34 15.92
C ASN A 165 -10.95 -1.40 15.97
N ALA A 166 -9.94 -1.22 16.83
CA ALA A 166 -8.89 -2.22 17.02
C ALA A 166 -9.46 -3.58 17.45
N TRP A 167 -10.41 -3.58 18.37
CA TRP A 167 -11.10 -4.80 18.78
C TRP A 167 -11.90 -5.44 17.62
N VAL A 168 -12.63 -4.63 16.83
CA VAL A 168 -13.35 -5.13 15.64
C VAL A 168 -12.39 -5.78 14.65
N PHE A 169 -11.22 -5.16 14.39
CA PHE A 169 -10.21 -5.74 13.48
C PHE A 169 -9.61 -7.02 14.02
N LEU A 170 -9.35 -7.13 15.32
CA LEU A 170 -8.92 -8.40 15.93
C LEU A 170 -9.91 -9.52 15.62
N LYS A 171 -11.23 -9.23 15.72
CA LYS A 171 -12.27 -10.20 15.35
C LYS A 171 -12.30 -10.50 13.85
N GLY A 172 -12.06 -9.53 13.00
CA GLY A 172 -11.93 -9.75 11.55
C GLY A 172 -10.74 -10.64 11.19
N LEU A 173 -9.60 -10.46 11.86
CA LEU A 173 -8.39 -11.24 11.63
C LEU A 173 -8.55 -12.73 11.96
N GLU A 174 -9.38 -13.09 12.94
CA GLU A 174 -9.64 -14.49 13.32
C GLU A 174 -10.13 -15.33 12.12
N THR A 175 -10.86 -14.74 11.20
CA THR A 175 -11.43 -15.42 10.02
C THR A 175 -10.78 -15.01 8.70
N LEU A 176 -9.77 -14.14 8.72
CA LEU A 176 -9.19 -13.57 7.51
C LEU A 176 -8.74 -14.65 6.52
N ARG A 177 -8.02 -15.66 6.99
CA ARG A 177 -7.49 -16.72 6.13
C ARG A 177 -8.59 -17.46 5.39
N ILE A 178 -9.63 -17.90 6.12
CA ILE A 178 -10.76 -18.64 5.55
C ILE A 178 -11.50 -17.77 4.52
N ARG A 179 -11.75 -16.49 4.86
CA ARG A 179 -12.44 -15.56 3.95
C ARG A 179 -11.64 -15.32 2.67
N MET A 180 -10.33 -15.06 2.78
CA MET A 180 -9.50 -14.80 1.60
C MET A 180 -9.39 -16.03 0.70
N GLN A 181 -9.33 -17.24 1.25
CA GLN A 181 -9.38 -18.49 0.48
C GLN A 181 -10.71 -18.62 -0.27
N ALA A 182 -11.83 -18.39 0.40
CA ALA A 182 -13.15 -18.45 -0.23
C ALA A 182 -13.32 -17.37 -1.32
N HIS A 183 -12.89 -16.12 -1.06
CA HIS A 183 -12.92 -15.04 -2.06
C HIS A 183 -12.10 -15.39 -3.31
N SER A 184 -10.90 -15.92 -3.13
CA SER A 184 -10.04 -16.32 -4.24
C SER A 184 -10.62 -17.46 -5.06
N SER A 185 -11.18 -18.49 -4.40
CA SER A 185 -11.83 -19.61 -5.07
C SER A 185 -13.04 -19.16 -5.88
N ASN A 186 -13.92 -18.35 -5.27
CA ASN A 186 -15.11 -17.83 -5.95
C ASN A 186 -14.75 -16.93 -7.14
N ALA A 187 -13.72 -16.09 -6.98
CA ALA A 187 -13.25 -15.23 -8.07
C ALA A 187 -12.68 -16.04 -9.24
N ALA A 188 -11.91 -17.09 -8.96
CA ALA A 188 -11.35 -17.97 -10.00
C ALA A 188 -12.45 -18.75 -10.73
N GLU A 189 -13.46 -19.26 -10.03
CA GLU A 189 -14.61 -19.94 -10.63
C GLU A 189 -15.39 -18.99 -11.54
N LEU A 190 -15.71 -17.78 -11.03
CA LEU A 190 -16.41 -16.76 -11.82
C LEU A 190 -15.61 -16.33 -13.06
N ALA A 191 -14.32 -16.10 -12.91
CA ALA A 191 -13.45 -15.71 -14.02
C ALA A 191 -13.40 -16.81 -15.11
N THR A 192 -13.32 -18.07 -14.68
CA THR A 192 -13.34 -19.22 -15.61
C THR A 192 -14.67 -19.29 -16.37
N TRP A 193 -15.79 -19.10 -15.69
CA TRP A 193 -17.11 -19.07 -16.32
C TRP A 193 -17.27 -17.87 -17.28
N LEU A 194 -16.79 -16.69 -16.89
CA LEU A 194 -16.88 -15.49 -17.73
C LEU A 194 -16.03 -15.57 -18.99
N LYS A 195 -14.87 -16.26 -18.95
CA LYS A 195 -13.95 -16.38 -20.08
C LYS A 195 -14.63 -16.92 -21.34
N ASP A 196 -15.58 -17.84 -21.18
CA ASP A 196 -16.28 -18.50 -22.28
C ASP A 196 -17.72 -17.95 -22.45
N HIS A 197 -18.07 -16.87 -21.77
CA HIS A 197 -19.41 -16.30 -21.82
C HIS A 197 -19.62 -15.45 -23.09
N PRO A 198 -20.67 -15.69 -23.88
CA PRO A 198 -20.86 -15.07 -25.20
C PRO A 198 -21.05 -13.54 -25.21
N LYS A 199 -21.17 -12.91 -24.04
CA LYS A 199 -21.31 -11.45 -23.88
C LYS A 199 -20.09 -10.79 -23.22
N VAL A 200 -18.97 -11.52 -23.04
CA VAL A 200 -17.71 -11.00 -22.46
C VAL A 200 -16.61 -11.04 -23.49
#